data_a218546fc997d768d8a7abdefdcb7599
#
_entry.id   a218546fc997d768d8a7abdefdcb7599
#
_cell.length_a   1.000
_cell.length_b   1.000
_cell.length_c   1.000
_cell.angle_alpha   90.00
_cell.angle_beta   90.00
_cell.angle_gamma   90.00
#
_symmetry.space_group_name_H-M   'P 1'
#
loop_
_entity.id
_entity.type
_entity.pdbx_description
1 polymer ?
#
loop_
_entity_poly.entity_id
_entity_poly.type
_entity_poly.pdbx_seq_one_letter_code
_entity_poly.pdbx_strand_id
1 'polypeptide(L)'
;MANTGPTDAELIARVVVQDDRHAFAELVRRHQSPVRATLRRLTAGDHALADDLAQETFLLAYRNLKSFRQEARFSTWLYRIATNAFLADARKRKEELLGDRDADVADGDDDADSHGEAAHDDHARAASLKLDFERALAVLSDGERAAIVQCYHNDLSHEEAAYVLGCPIGTVKTHILRAKQKLKTRLAAWAPDA
;
A
#
# COMPACT_ATOMS: atom_id res chain seq x y z
N MET A 1 -22.36 -0.15 20.65
CA MET A 1 -23.06 -1.42 20.36
C MET A 1 -21.99 -2.46 20.06
N ALA A 2 -21.86 -3.52 20.87
CA ALA A 2 -20.90 -4.58 20.66
C ALA A 2 -21.21 -5.27 19.33
N ASN A 3 -20.18 -5.43 18.48
CA ASN A 3 -20.30 -6.16 17.23
C ASN A 3 -20.61 -7.63 17.57
N THR A 4 -21.87 -8.05 17.39
CA THR A 4 -22.38 -9.40 17.73
C THR A 4 -22.01 -10.46 16.68
N GLY A 5 -21.17 -10.13 15.71
CA GLY A 5 -20.69 -11.07 14.70
C GLY A 5 -19.44 -11.85 15.15
N PRO A 6 -19.12 -12.96 14.46
CA PRO A 6 -17.92 -13.75 14.76
C PRO A 6 -16.65 -12.91 14.64
N THR A 7 -15.70 -13.14 15.52
CA THR A 7 -14.38 -12.49 15.48
C THR A 7 -13.54 -13.00 14.30
N ASP A 8 -12.49 -12.26 13.91
CA ASP A 8 -11.58 -12.72 12.85
C ASP A 8 -10.91 -14.06 13.22
N ALA A 9 -10.59 -14.27 14.51
CA ALA A 9 -10.03 -15.52 15.00
C ALA A 9 -10.99 -16.71 14.80
N GLU A 10 -12.28 -16.52 15.07
CA GLU A 10 -13.30 -17.55 14.86
C GLU A 10 -13.50 -17.85 13.36
N LEU A 11 -13.52 -16.79 12.54
CA LEU A 11 -13.60 -16.96 11.07
C LEU A 11 -12.39 -17.72 10.52
N ILE A 12 -11.18 -17.35 10.94
CA ILE A 12 -9.93 -18.01 10.55
C ILE A 12 -9.97 -19.49 10.95
N ALA A 13 -10.39 -19.80 12.18
CA ALA A 13 -10.50 -21.18 12.64
C ALA A 13 -11.47 -22.00 11.78
N ARG A 14 -12.62 -21.45 11.38
CA ARG A 14 -13.58 -22.10 10.47
C ARG A 14 -12.97 -22.37 9.11
N VAL A 15 -12.25 -21.39 8.54
CA VAL A 15 -11.57 -21.58 7.23
C VAL A 15 -10.51 -22.67 7.34
N VAL A 16 -9.66 -22.64 8.37
CA VAL A 16 -8.53 -23.56 8.52
C VAL A 16 -8.98 -25.01 8.77
N VAL A 17 -10.03 -25.20 9.59
CA VAL A 17 -10.49 -26.53 10.02
C VAL A 17 -11.49 -27.13 9.04
N GLN A 18 -12.39 -26.30 8.48
CA GLN A 18 -13.56 -26.77 7.72
C GLN A 18 -13.54 -26.35 6.24
N ASP A 19 -12.48 -25.64 5.79
CA ASP A 19 -12.40 -25.00 4.46
C ASP A 19 -13.63 -24.12 4.15
N ASP A 20 -14.14 -23.42 5.19
CA ASP A 20 -15.36 -22.61 5.11
C ASP A 20 -15.10 -21.33 4.30
N ARG A 21 -15.45 -21.41 3.01
CA ARG A 21 -15.30 -20.29 2.06
C ARG A 21 -16.16 -19.09 2.41
N HIS A 22 -17.31 -19.27 3.07
CA HIS A 22 -18.14 -18.15 3.52
C HIS A 22 -17.48 -17.39 4.66
N ALA A 23 -16.81 -18.09 5.59
CA ALA A 23 -16.03 -17.46 6.63
C ALA A 23 -14.85 -16.64 6.03
N PHE A 24 -14.20 -17.15 4.99
CA PHE A 24 -13.16 -16.38 4.29
C PHE A 24 -13.74 -15.17 3.54
N ALA A 25 -14.86 -15.30 2.86
CA ALA A 25 -15.53 -14.18 2.19
C ALA A 25 -15.87 -13.05 3.18
N GLU A 26 -16.26 -13.38 4.43
CA GLU A 26 -16.48 -12.41 5.48
C GLU A 26 -15.18 -11.70 5.90
N LEU A 27 -14.04 -12.42 6.02
CA LEU A 27 -12.72 -11.81 6.24
C LEU A 27 -12.35 -10.83 5.12
N VAL A 28 -12.57 -11.23 3.86
CA VAL A 28 -12.34 -10.36 2.70
C VAL A 28 -13.21 -9.11 2.80
N ARG A 29 -14.51 -9.26 3.06
CA ARG A 29 -15.44 -8.13 3.19
C ARG A 29 -14.99 -7.11 4.24
N ARG A 30 -14.46 -7.58 5.37
CA ARG A 30 -13.98 -6.71 6.47
C ARG A 30 -12.68 -5.98 6.14
N HIS A 31 -11.76 -6.66 5.45
CA HIS A 31 -10.40 -6.19 5.28
C HIS A 31 -10.09 -5.62 3.88
N GLN A 32 -10.97 -5.79 2.88
CA GLN A 32 -10.69 -5.34 1.51
C GLN A 32 -10.49 -3.83 1.39
N SER A 33 -11.28 -3.03 2.10
CA SER A 33 -11.17 -1.57 2.01
C SER A 33 -9.84 -1.04 2.56
N PRO A 34 -9.38 -1.39 3.78
CA PRO A 34 -8.07 -0.97 4.27
C PRO A 34 -6.91 -1.53 3.46
N VAL A 35 -6.97 -2.78 2.96
CA VAL A 35 -5.93 -3.36 2.09
C VAL A 35 -5.83 -2.57 0.78
N ARG A 36 -6.96 -2.29 0.11
CA ARG A 36 -6.97 -1.44 -1.09
C ARG A 36 -6.43 -0.04 -0.83
N ALA A 37 -6.84 0.59 0.28
CA ALA A 37 -6.38 1.92 0.64
C ALA A 37 -4.86 1.95 0.84
N THR A 38 -4.30 0.92 1.47
CA THR A 38 -2.85 0.73 1.60
C THR A 38 -2.17 0.60 0.24
N LEU A 39 -2.67 -0.29 -0.62
CA LEU A 39 -2.08 -0.55 -1.94
C LEU A 39 -2.14 0.68 -2.85
N ARG A 40 -3.24 1.44 -2.85
CA ARG A 40 -3.34 2.71 -3.61
C ARG A 40 -2.26 3.71 -3.23
N ARG A 41 -1.85 3.75 -1.96
CA ARG A 41 -0.74 4.59 -1.51
C ARG A 41 0.62 4.01 -1.88
N LEU A 42 0.76 2.69 -1.80
CA LEU A 42 1.98 2.01 -2.22
C LEU A 42 2.25 2.16 -3.72
N THR A 43 1.21 2.14 -4.55
CA THR A 43 1.31 2.31 -6.01
C THR A 43 1.30 3.79 -6.45
N ALA A 44 1.32 4.74 -5.49
CA ALA A 44 1.30 6.19 -5.76
C ALA A 44 0.16 6.62 -6.69
N GLY A 45 -1.03 6.01 -6.54
CA GLY A 45 -2.25 6.36 -7.29
C GLY A 45 -2.52 5.49 -8.52
N ASP A 46 -1.66 4.55 -8.88
CA ASP A 46 -2.00 3.54 -9.89
C ASP A 46 -3.10 2.61 -9.34
N HIS A 47 -4.35 2.98 -9.65
CA HIS A 47 -5.54 2.30 -9.15
C HIS A 47 -5.71 0.90 -9.75
N ALA A 48 -5.34 0.71 -11.02
CA ALA A 48 -5.44 -0.59 -11.68
C ALA A 48 -4.50 -1.60 -11.02
N LEU A 49 -3.23 -1.25 -10.88
CA LEU A 49 -2.25 -2.06 -10.18
C LEU A 49 -2.63 -2.31 -8.72
N ALA A 50 -3.15 -1.30 -8.02
CA ALA A 50 -3.60 -1.46 -6.63
C ALA A 50 -4.73 -2.48 -6.49
N ASP A 51 -5.67 -2.51 -7.43
CA ASP A 51 -6.78 -3.47 -7.42
C ASP A 51 -6.31 -4.89 -7.77
N ASP A 52 -5.38 -5.06 -8.71
CA ASP A 52 -4.77 -6.34 -9.04
C ASP A 52 -3.97 -6.92 -7.86
N LEU A 53 -3.13 -6.10 -7.23
CA LEU A 53 -2.37 -6.49 -6.04
C LEU A 53 -3.29 -6.79 -4.84
N ALA A 54 -4.46 -6.14 -4.73
CA ALA A 54 -5.44 -6.46 -3.69
C ALA A 54 -6.05 -7.84 -3.92
N GLN A 55 -6.39 -8.20 -5.14
CA GLN A 55 -6.89 -9.54 -5.49
C GLN A 55 -5.83 -10.59 -5.18
N GLU A 56 -4.59 -10.38 -5.64
CA GLU A 56 -3.47 -11.27 -5.36
C GLU A 56 -3.24 -11.44 -3.86
N THR A 57 -3.30 -10.34 -3.09
CA THR A 57 -3.16 -10.36 -1.62
C THR A 57 -4.16 -11.33 -0.97
N PHE A 58 -5.44 -11.28 -1.34
CA PHE A 58 -6.44 -12.17 -0.76
C PHE A 58 -6.30 -13.63 -1.26
N LEU A 59 -5.88 -13.85 -2.50
CA LEU A 59 -5.55 -15.19 -2.99
C LEU A 59 -4.39 -15.81 -2.20
N LEU A 60 -3.33 -15.05 -2.00
CA LEU A 60 -2.18 -15.46 -1.20
C LEU A 60 -2.55 -15.66 0.28
N ALA A 61 -3.39 -14.78 0.83
CA ALA A 61 -3.91 -14.91 2.19
C ALA A 61 -4.70 -16.20 2.37
N TYR A 62 -5.60 -16.54 1.44
CA TYR A 62 -6.35 -17.79 1.49
C TYR A 62 -5.43 -19.02 1.47
N ARG A 63 -4.48 -19.05 0.53
CA ARG A 63 -3.52 -20.16 0.38
C ARG A 63 -2.63 -20.35 1.60
N ASN A 64 -2.25 -19.23 2.25
CA ASN A 64 -1.31 -19.23 3.37
C ASN A 64 -1.98 -19.10 4.75
N LEU A 65 -3.33 -19.13 4.83
CA LEU A 65 -4.05 -18.89 6.08
C LEU A 65 -3.68 -19.90 7.20
N LYS A 66 -3.37 -21.14 6.81
CA LYS A 66 -2.89 -22.19 7.74
C LYS A 66 -1.54 -21.84 8.40
N SER A 67 -0.75 -20.94 7.81
CA SER A 67 0.53 -20.48 8.36
C SER A 67 0.39 -19.26 9.29
N PHE A 68 -0.80 -18.70 9.40
CA PHE A 68 -1.06 -17.56 10.28
C PHE A 68 -1.05 -18.01 11.76
N ARG A 69 -0.02 -17.62 12.50
CA ARG A 69 0.23 -18.06 13.91
C ARG A 69 -0.39 -17.13 14.96
N GLN A 70 -1.14 -16.11 14.58
CA GLN A 70 -1.72 -15.10 15.48
C GLN A 70 -0.67 -14.34 16.33
N GLU A 71 0.58 -14.29 15.90
CA GLU A 71 1.67 -13.52 16.53
C GLU A 71 1.48 -11.99 16.29
N ALA A 72 0.66 -11.62 15.31
CA ALA A 72 0.26 -10.27 14.98
C ALA A 72 -1.25 -10.23 14.72
N ARG A 73 -1.81 -9.03 14.63
CA ARG A 73 -3.20 -8.86 14.18
C ARG A 73 -3.35 -9.39 12.75
N PHE A 74 -4.53 -9.93 12.42
CA PHE A 74 -4.80 -10.42 11.07
C PHE A 74 -4.63 -9.32 10.00
N SER A 75 -5.02 -8.08 10.31
CA SER A 75 -4.78 -6.92 9.43
C SER A 75 -3.28 -6.67 9.17
N THR A 76 -2.44 -6.73 10.21
CA THR A 76 -0.99 -6.58 10.09
C THR A 76 -0.37 -7.68 9.22
N TRP A 77 -0.86 -8.92 9.36
CA TRP A 77 -0.44 -10.03 8.50
C TRP A 77 -0.87 -9.84 7.05
N LEU A 78 -2.11 -9.34 6.80
CA LEU A 78 -2.56 -8.97 5.45
C LEU A 78 -1.71 -7.84 4.85
N TYR A 79 -1.35 -6.82 5.63
CA TYR A 79 -0.47 -5.74 5.16
C TYR A 79 0.92 -6.26 4.78
N ARG A 80 1.44 -7.27 5.48
CA ARG A 80 2.68 -7.94 5.09
C ARG A 80 2.56 -8.62 3.73
N ILE A 81 1.48 -9.34 3.47
CA ILE A 81 1.25 -9.99 2.17
C ILE A 81 1.12 -8.93 1.07
N ALA A 82 0.31 -7.89 1.29
CA ALA A 82 0.09 -6.81 0.34
C ALA A 82 1.40 -6.04 0.01
N THR A 83 2.19 -5.72 1.04
CA THR A 83 3.47 -5.02 0.86
C THR A 83 4.47 -5.89 0.12
N ASN A 84 4.53 -7.19 0.41
CA ASN A 84 5.41 -8.11 -0.30
C ASN A 84 5.01 -8.27 -1.77
N ALA A 85 3.72 -8.37 -2.08
CA ALA A 85 3.22 -8.39 -3.46
C ALA A 85 3.62 -7.12 -4.21
N PHE A 86 3.42 -5.94 -3.61
CA PHE A 86 3.85 -4.67 -4.18
C PHE A 86 5.37 -4.60 -4.42
N LEU A 87 6.20 -4.97 -3.44
CA LEU A 87 7.66 -4.93 -3.58
C LEU A 87 8.19 -5.95 -4.60
N ALA A 88 7.52 -7.09 -4.76
CA ALA A 88 7.86 -8.09 -5.77
C ALA A 88 7.53 -7.57 -7.18
N ASP A 89 6.35 -6.96 -7.36
CA ASP A 89 5.95 -6.34 -8.63
C ASP A 89 6.87 -5.16 -9.00
N ALA A 90 7.19 -4.27 -8.07
CA ALA A 90 8.11 -3.15 -8.29
C ALA A 90 9.51 -3.63 -8.72
N ARG A 91 9.98 -4.74 -8.14
CA ARG A 91 11.25 -5.36 -8.52
C ARG A 91 11.22 -5.92 -9.92
N LYS A 92 10.14 -6.67 -10.26
CA LYS A 92 9.94 -7.23 -11.59
C LYS A 92 9.93 -6.15 -12.67
N ARG A 93 9.17 -5.08 -12.48
CA ARG A 93 9.12 -3.93 -13.41
C ARG A 93 10.49 -3.27 -13.59
N LYS A 94 11.26 -3.16 -12.50
CA LYS A 94 12.61 -2.62 -12.57
C LYS A 94 13.58 -3.52 -13.35
N GLU A 95 13.46 -4.84 -13.19
CA GLU A 95 14.25 -5.82 -13.93
C GLU A 95 13.90 -5.80 -15.43
N GLU A 96 12.63 -5.70 -15.78
CA GLU A 96 12.16 -5.57 -17.16
C GLU A 96 12.71 -4.30 -17.83
N LEU A 97 12.66 -3.14 -17.13
CA LEU A 97 13.21 -1.88 -17.63
C LEU A 97 14.74 -1.90 -17.77
N LEU A 98 15.46 -2.71 -17.00
CA LEU A 98 16.91 -2.86 -17.11
C LEU A 98 17.30 -3.86 -18.21
N GLY A 99 16.47 -4.88 -18.45
CA GLY A 99 16.68 -5.86 -19.53
C GLY A 99 16.40 -5.29 -20.93
N ASP A 100 15.50 -4.30 -21.03
CA ASP A 100 15.18 -3.59 -22.29
C ASP A 100 16.23 -2.51 -22.66
N ARG A 101 17.19 -2.20 -21.78
CA ARG A 101 18.22 -1.17 -22.03
C ARG A 101 19.34 -1.59 -22.99
N ASP A 102 19.33 -2.83 -23.48
CA ASP A 102 20.17 -3.26 -24.61
C ASP A 102 19.54 -2.96 -25.99
N ALA A 103 18.35 -2.35 -26.03
CA ALA A 103 17.69 -1.89 -27.23
C ALA A 103 17.15 -0.46 -27.02
N ASP A 104 17.87 0.50 -27.62
CA ASP A 104 17.47 1.87 -27.96
C ASP A 104 16.92 2.84 -26.89
N VAL A 105 17.68 3.90 -26.72
CA VAL A 105 17.33 5.17 -26.06
C VAL A 105 16.15 5.83 -26.76
N ALA A 106 15.05 6.07 -26.05
CA ALA A 106 14.07 7.08 -26.39
C ALA A 106 13.58 7.76 -25.11
N ASP A 107 14.03 9.02 -24.95
CA ASP A 107 13.43 10.00 -24.05
C ASP A 107 11.94 10.16 -24.41
N GLY A 108 11.09 10.08 -23.39
CA GLY A 108 9.68 10.34 -23.49
C GLY A 108 9.20 11.05 -22.22
N ASP A 109 9.37 12.40 -22.20
CA ASP A 109 8.59 13.29 -21.34
C ASP A 109 7.14 13.23 -21.83
N ASP A 110 6.25 12.65 -21.04
CA ASP A 110 4.80 12.79 -21.21
C ASP A 110 4.23 13.59 -20.03
N ASP A 111 4.22 14.92 -20.22
CA ASP A 111 3.35 15.86 -19.53
C ASP A 111 1.91 15.65 -20.04
N ALA A 112 1.08 14.92 -19.31
CA ALA A 112 -0.35 14.88 -19.53
C ALA A 112 -1.04 15.92 -18.65
N ASP A 113 -1.11 17.14 -19.18
CA ASP A 113 -1.99 18.21 -18.70
C ASP A 113 -3.41 17.93 -19.20
N SER A 114 -4.37 17.68 -18.31
CA SER A 114 -5.78 17.69 -18.65
C SER A 114 -6.54 18.63 -17.72
N HIS A 115 -6.76 19.81 -18.23
CA HIS A 115 -7.68 20.80 -17.68
C HIS A 115 -9.12 20.37 -17.97
N GLY A 116 -9.92 20.28 -16.92
CA GLY A 116 -11.38 20.13 -16.97
C GLY A 116 -12.01 21.06 -15.94
N GLU A 117 -12.79 22.05 -16.44
CA GLU A 117 -13.40 23.13 -15.65
C GLU A 117 -14.50 22.68 -14.70
N ALA A 118 -14.48 23.29 -13.53
CA ALA A 118 -15.53 23.80 -12.66
C ALA A 118 -16.85 23.02 -12.47
N ALA A 119 -16.96 22.40 -11.27
CA ALA A 119 -18.14 22.52 -10.39
C ALA A 119 -17.85 21.82 -9.04
N HIS A 120 -18.17 22.51 -7.94
CA HIS A 120 -18.02 22.12 -6.53
C HIS A 120 -16.59 22.25 -5.96
N ASP A 121 -16.35 23.42 -5.35
CA ASP A 121 -15.06 23.86 -4.81
C ASP A 121 -14.43 22.88 -3.79
N ASP A 122 -15.22 22.21 -2.94
CA ASP A 122 -14.71 21.27 -1.94
C ASP A 122 -14.29 19.92 -2.54
N HIS A 123 -15.01 19.39 -3.53
CA HIS A 123 -14.65 18.13 -4.19
C HIS A 123 -13.44 18.30 -5.12
N ALA A 124 -13.35 19.41 -5.83
CA ALA A 124 -12.20 19.73 -6.67
C ALA A 124 -10.94 19.93 -5.82
N ARG A 125 -11.05 20.62 -4.69
CA ARG A 125 -9.95 20.82 -3.74
C ARG A 125 -9.49 19.50 -3.08
N ALA A 126 -10.42 18.64 -2.69
CA ALA A 126 -10.11 17.30 -2.16
C ALA A 126 -9.46 16.40 -3.21
N ALA A 127 -9.90 16.47 -4.48
CA ALA A 127 -9.30 15.74 -5.59
C ALA A 127 -7.88 16.24 -5.89
N SER A 128 -7.67 17.57 -5.89
CA SER A 128 -6.36 18.18 -6.08
C SER A 128 -5.39 17.77 -4.96
N LEU A 129 -5.80 17.86 -3.70
CA LEU A 129 -5.00 17.44 -2.56
C LEU A 129 -4.63 15.95 -2.63
N LYS A 130 -5.53 15.11 -3.13
CA LYS A 130 -5.27 13.68 -3.32
C LYS A 130 -4.20 13.44 -4.40
N LEU A 131 -4.31 14.10 -5.55
CA LEU A 131 -3.32 14.04 -6.62
C LEU A 131 -1.96 14.54 -6.15
N ASP A 132 -1.93 15.63 -5.42
CA ASP A 132 -0.70 16.20 -4.87
C ASP A 132 -0.05 15.26 -3.86
N PHE A 133 -0.84 14.57 -3.04
CA PHE A 133 -0.35 13.56 -2.13
C PHE A 133 0.21 12.32 -2.87
N GLU A 134 -0.46 11.85 -3.91
CA GLU A 134 0.00 10.75 -4.76
C GLU A 134 1.32 11.10 -5.47
N ARG A 135 1.42 12.31 -6.03
CA ARG A 135 2.66 12.86 -6.60
C ARG A 135 3.78 12.97 -5.57
N ALA A 136 3.46 13.37 -4.33
CA ALA A 136 4.44 13.41 -3.25
C ALA A 136 4.95 12.02 -2.87
N LEU A 137 4.09 11.00 -2.88
CA LEU A 137 4.50 9.63 -2.64
C LEU A 137 5.35 9.05 -3.79
N ALA A 138 5.16 9.50 -5.01
CA ALA A 138 5.90 9.03 -6.19
C ALA A 138 7.41 9.34 -6.13
N VAL A 139 7.85 10.39 -5.40
CA VAL A 139 9.27 10.72 -5.25
C VAL A 139 10.01 9.80 -4.27
N LEU A 140 9.29 8.98 -3.52
CA LEU A 140 9.86 8.05 -2.56
C LEU A 140 10.27 6.74 -3.25
N SER A 141 11.39 6.16 -2.81
CA SER A 141 11.69 4.78 -3.20
C SER A 141 10.62 3.83 -2.63
N ASP A 142 10.48 2.64 -3.20
CA ASP A 142 9.46 1.67 -2.78
C ASP A 142 9.57 1.30 -1.30
N GLY A 143 10.79 1.14 -0.77
CA GLY A 143 11.03 0.89 0.66
C GLY A 143 10.70 2.09 1.56
N GLU A 144 11.02 3.32 1.12
CA GLU A 144 10.66 4.55 1.84
C GLU A 144 9.15 4.75 1.87
N ARG A 145 8.49 4.53 0.74
CA ARG A 145 7.03 4.62 0.59
C ARG A 145 6.34 3.57 1.45
N ALA A 146 6.80 2.32 1.40
CA ALA A 146 6.28 1.26 2.23
C ALA A 146 6.40 1.59 3.74
N ALA A 147 7.56 2.07 4.21
CA ALA A 147 7.75 2.43 5.61
C ALA A 147 6.81 3.57 6.06
N ILE A 148 6.66 4.62 5.25
CA ILE A 148 5.75 5.75 5.53
C ILE A 148 4.29 5.26 5.56
N VAL A 149 3.86 4.49 4.57
CA VAL A 149 2.48 3.98 4.51
C VAL A 149 2.16 3.10 5.71
N GLN A 150 3.05 2.20 6.10
CA GLN A 150 2.78 1.33 7.25
C GLN A 150 2.70 2.11 8.57
N CYS A 151 3.60 3.06 8.82
CA CYS A 151 3.63 3.78 10.10
C CYS A 151 2.61 4.91 10.20
N TYR A 152 2.28 5.60 9.09
CA TYR A 152 1.44 6.81 9.13
C TYR A 152 0.05 6.65 8.53
N HIS A 153 -0.18 5.62 7.73
CA HIS A 153 -1.50 5.32 7.21
C HIS A 153 -2.15 4.13 7.92
N ASN A 154 -1.37 3.10 8.21
CA ASN A 154 -1.86 1.90 8.89
C ASN A 154 -1.65 1.94 10.41
N ASP A 155 -1.09 3.04 10.94
CA ASP A 155 -0.82 3.27 12.36
C ASP A 155 -0.01 2.15 13.03
N LEU A 156 0.91 1.54 12.29
CA LEU A 156 1.77 0.50 12.83
C LEU A 156 2.96 1.10 13.59
N SER A 157 3.32 0.46 14.70
CA SER A 157 4.59 0.72 15.37
C SER A 157 5.78 0.40 14.46
N HIS A 158 6.97 0.90 14.78
CA HIS A 158 8.17 0.59 13.98
C HIS A 158 8.49 -0.93 14.00
N GLU A 159 8.18 -1.63 15.08
CA GLU A 159 8.33 -3.07 15.20
C GLU A 159 7.37 -3.82 14.28
N GLU A 160 6.08 -3.43 14.27
CA GLU A 160 5.08 -4.00 13.36
C GLU A 160 5.41 -3.70 11.90
N ALA A 161 5.86 -2.47 11.59
CA ALA A 161 6.31 -2.11 10.25
C ALA A 161 7.55 -2.91 9.83
N ALA A 162 8.49 -3.19 10.74
CA ALA A 162 9.64 -4.06 10.50
C ALA A 162 9.20 -5.49 10.18
N TYR A 163 8.21 -6.01 10.90
CA TYR A 163 7.58 -7.30 10.60
C TYR A 163 6.93 -7.31 9.20
N VAL A 164 6.18 -6.24 8.86
CA VAL A 164 5.51 -6.12 7.56
C VAL A 164 6.51 -6.03 6.41
N LEU A 165 7.55 -5.21 6.55
CA LEU A 165 8.58 -5.02 5.52
C LEU A 165 9.61 -6.16 5.45
N GLY A 166 9.65 -7.03 6.46
CA GLY A 166 10.64 -8.10 6.53
C GLY A 166 12.08 -7.59 6.68
N CYS A 167 12.28 -6.43 7.33
CA CYS A 167 13.59 -5.82 7.49
C CYS A 167 13.85 -5.38 8.95
N PRO A 168 15.12 -5.15 9.35
CA PRO A 168 15.42 -4.65 10.68
C PRO A 168 14.76 -3.31 10.98
N ILE A 169 14.37 -3.08 12.25
CA ILE A 169 13.75 -1.83 12.70
C ILE A 169 14.61 -0.59 12.40
N GLY A 170 15.94 -0.72 12.44
CA GLY A 170 16.86 0.35 12.04
C GLY A 170 16.70 0.76 10.59
N THR A 171 16.42 -0.21 9.70
CA THR A 171 16.11 0.05 8.27
C THR A 171 14.81 0.81 8.13
N VAL A 172 13.76 0.42 8.87
CA VAL A 172 12.47 1.15 8.89
C VAL A 172 12.67 2.60 9.30
N LYS A 173 13.40 2.86 10.42
CA LYS A 173 13.69 4.21 10.90
C LYS A 173 14.47 5.04 9.86
N THR A 174 15.43 4.42 9.17
CA THR A 174 16.19 5.07 8.10
C THR A 174 15.31 5.42 6.90
N HIS A 175 14.44 4.51 6.46
CA HIS A 175 13.47 4.77 5.40
C HIS A 175 12.53 5.91 5.75
N ILE A 176 11.98 5.93 6.97
CA ILE A 176 11.12 7.01 7.45
C ILE A 176 11.86 8.36 7.45
N LEU A 177 13.10 8.39 7.94
CA LEU A 177 13.89 9.63 7.98
C LEU A 177 14.11 10.19 6.57
N ARG A 178 14.57 9.34 5.64
CA ARG A 178 14.81 9.73 4.23
C ARG A 178 13.51 10.17 3.54
N ALA A 179 12.43 9.42 3.75
CA ALA A 179 11.13 9.77 3.21
C ALA A 179 10.65 11.14 3.70
N LYS A 180 10.76 11.42 5.01
CA LYS A 180 10.39 12.73 5.58
C LYS A 180 11.21 13.87 4.99
N GLN A 181 12.51 13.67 4.76
CA GLN A 181 13.37 14.68 4.13
C GLN A 181 12.92 14.99 2.70
N LYS A 182 12.68 13.95 1.88
CA LYS A 182 12.19 14.11 0.50
C LYS A 182 10.83 14.79 0.45
N LEU A 183 9.89 14.35 1.30
CA LEU A 183 8.55 14.95 1.38
C LEU A 183 8.62 16.40 1.83
N LYS A 184 9.46 16.74 2.81
CA LYS A 184 9.64 18.14 3.27
C LYS A 184 10.12 19.04 2.13
N THR A 185 11.11 18.60 1.36
CA THR A 185 11.62 19.34 0.20
C THR A 185 10.54 19.52 -0.86
N ARG A 186 9.76 18.47 -1.16
CA ARG A 186 8.70 18.53 -2.16
C ARG A 186 7.54 19.42 -1.72
N LEU A 187 7.11 19.30 -0.47
CA LEU A 187 6.01 20.10 0.09
C LEU A 187 6.40 21.56 0.32
N ALA A 188 7.68 21.86 0.62
CA ALA A 188 8.15 23.25 0.71
C ALA A 188 8.03 23.99 -0.62
N ALA A 189 8.14 23.29 -1.76
CA ALA A 189 7.91 23.88 -3.08
C ALA A 189 6.43 24.20 -3.36
N TRP A 190 5.50 23.72 -2.54
CA TRP A 190 4.05 23.94 -2.66
C TRP A 190 3.48 24.89 -1.59
N ALA A 191 4.28 25.22 -0.58
CA ALA A 191 3.87 26.26 0.36
C ALA A 191 3.84 27.59 -0.40
N PRO A 192 2.68 28.28 -0.50
CA PRO A 192 2.67 29.66 -0.97
C PRO A 192 3.58 30.46 -0.02
N ASP A 193 4.38 31.35 -0.59
CA ASP A 193 5.28 32.22 0.14
C ASP A 193 4.58 32.76 1.40
N ALA A 194 5.12 32.40 2.59
CA ALA A 194 4.68 32.92 3.87
C ALA A 194 5.34 34.26 4.16
#